data_67ba2f420dad8c0fa60e4dfcc8f8b7f9
#
_entry.id   67ba2f420dad8c0fa60e4dfcc8f8b7f9
#
_cell.length_a   1.000
_cell.length_b   1.000
_cell.length_c   1.000
_cell.angle_alpha   90.00
_cell.angle_beta   90.00
_cell.angle_gamma   90.00
#
_symmetry.space_group_name_H-M   'P 1'
#
loop_
_entity.id
_entity.type
_entity.pdbx_description
1 polymer ?
#
loop_
_entity_poly.entity_id
_entity_poly.type
_entity_poly.pdbx_seq_one_letter_code
_entity_poly.pdbx_strand_id
1 'polypeptide(L)'
;MCRHLAYLGPASSLADLVIRPPGGLYEQSWAPRMQRYGTVNADGFGLGWYPAPRSRDDHTGAEDEQLPARYRRAVPVWADVNLPDLTRAVHSTAVLAAVRDATEGTAQDETAPAPYADGRLLFSHNGAVRDWERLVQDLGLTMEPDELLGLEARCDSALLWALLTNRIRAGEPAEDALAWLAVRIRGIRTGARLNFLLTDGRTIWATRCGDTLWYRTGPGSVRVASEPDDAPADESEAGWQEVPEDSLLVATVSSVRTVPLVHTAQRPPAHVSGGVTGIHARRS
;
A
#
# COMPACT_ATOMS: atom_id res chain seq x y z
N MET A 1 -2.64 -14.71 4.99
CA MET A 1 -3.02 -13.69 3.96
C MET A 1 -3.53 -12.45 4.64
N CYS A 2 -3.37 -11.27 4.02
CA CYS A 2 -3.87 -10.02 4.57
C CYS A 2 -5.14 -9.57 3.83
N ARG A 3 -5.87 -8.58 4.35
CA ARG A 3 -6.85 -7.79 3.63
C ARG A 3 -6.48 -6.33 3.75
N HIS A 4 -6.76 -5.53 2.75
CA HIS A 4 -6.43 -4.13 2.75
C HIS A 4 -7.48 -3.29 2.01
N LEU A 5 -7.49 -1.99 2.34
CA LEU A 5 -8.38 -0.98 1.78
C LEU A 5 -7.61 0.31 1.61
N ALA A 6 -7.79 1.00 0.48
CA ALA A 6 -7.39 2.38 0.30
C ALA A 6 -8.61 3.24 -0.09
N TYR A 7 -8.61 4.48 0.37
CA TYR A 7 -9.66 5.47 0.13
C TYR A 7 -9.06 6.82 -0.23
N LEU A 8 -9.64 7.48 -1.22
CA LEU A 8 -9.47 8.91 -1.48
C LEU A 8 -10.86 9.53 -1.66
N GLY A 9 -11.10 10.69 -1.05
CA GLY A 9 -12.39 11.35 -1.18
C GLY A 9 -12.63 12.47 -0.16
N PRO A 10 -13.89 12.90 0.01
CA PRO A 10 -14.25 13.80 1.11
C PRO A 10 -13.80 13.27 2.46
N ALA A 11 -13.50 14.19 3.39
CA ALA A 11 -13.07 13.81 4.73
C ALA A 11 -14.11 12.91 5.41
N SER A 12 -13.69 11.68 5.73
CA SER A 12 -14.51 10.66 6.39
C SER A 12 -13.82 10.16 7.66
N SER A 13 -14.61 9.71 8.64
CA SER A 13 -14.01 9.10 9.83
C SER A 13 -13.40 7.75 9.47
N LEU A 14 -12.30 7.36 10.13
CA LEU A 14 -11.76 6.01 9.96
C LEU A 14 -12.80 4.94 10.35
N ALA A 15 -13.72 5.26 11.26
CA ALA A 15 -14.80 4.35 11.63
C ALA A 15 -15.75 4.09 10.45
N ASP A 16 -16.11 5.11 9.66
CA ASP A 16 -17.00 4.96 8.50
C ASP A 16 -16.32 4.23 7.33
N LEU A 17 -15.00 4.27 7.27
CA LEU A 17 -14.25 3.64 6.20
C LEU A 17 -13.85 2.19 6.51
N VAL A 18 -13.55 1.88 7.78
CA VAL A 18 -12.89 0.62 8.17
C VAL A 18 -13.75 -0.25 9.07
N ILE A 19 -14.49 0.36 10.02
CA ILE A 19 -15.17 -0.39 11.10
C ILE A 19 -16.63 -0.68 10.79
N ARG A 20 -17.38 0.36 10.37
CA ARG A 20 -18.84 0.29 10.25
C ARG A 20 -19.38 -0.39 9.00
N PRO A 21 -18.67 -0.39 7.84
CA PRO A 21 -19.23 -1.02 6.65
C PRO A 21 -19.45 -2.52 6.87
N PRO A 22 -20.69 -3.02 6.70
CA PRO A 22 -20.96 -4.47 6.74
C PRO A 22 -20.14 -5.18 5.66
N GLY A 23 -19.54 -6.34 5.96
CA GLY A 23 -18.63 -7.04 5.05
C GLY A 23 -17.33 -6.28 4.76
N GLY A 24 -17.10 -5.13 5.44
CA GLY A 24 -15.91 -4.29 5.29
C GLY A 24 -14.65 -4.86 5.95
N LEU A 25 -13.56 -4.08 5.93
CA LEU A 25 -12.24 -4.55 6.35
C LEU A 25 -12.23 -5.11 7.78
N TYR A 26 -12.99 -4.50 8.69
CA TYR A 26 -13.12 -4.97 10.08
C TYR A 26 -13.68 -6.39 10.13
N GLU A 27 -14.80 -6.66 9.45
CA GLU A 27 -15.40 -8.00 9.41
C GLU A 27 -14.55 -8.99 8.61
N GLN A 28 -13.86 -8.55 7.55
CA GLN A 28 -12.93 -9.39 6.79
C GLN A 28 -11.76 -9.89 7.63
N SER A 29 -11.52 -9.34 8.82
CA SER A 29 -10.50 -9.86 9.71
C SER A 29 -10.84 -11.23 10.30
N TRP A 30 -12.12 -11.59 10.46
CA TRP A 30 -12.56 -12.90 10.97
C TRP A 30 -13.52 -13.66 10.03
N ALA A 31 -14.16 -12.98 9.08
CA ALA A 31 -15.11 -13.57 8.15
C ALA A 31 -14.89 -13.08 6.70
N PRO A 32 -13.66 -13.18 6.15
CA PRO A 32 -13.44 -12.82 4.75
C PRO A 32 -14.19 -13.77 3.82
N ARG A 33 -14.88 -13.23 2.81
CA ARG A 33 -15.71 -14.02 1.89
C ARG A 33 -14.96 -14.54 0.67
N MET A 34 -13.88 -13.83 0.27
CA MET A 34 -13.13 -14.12 -0.95
C MET A 34 -11.69 -14.54 -0.65
N GLN A 35 -11.32 -14.73 0.61
CA GLN A 35 -10.00 -15.19 1.00
C GLN A 35 -9.82 -16.67 0.69
N ARG A 36 -8.79 -17.01 -0.09
CA ARG A 36 -8.55 -18.40 -0.52
C ARG A 36 -7.62 -19.17 0.43
N TYR A 37 -6.79 -18.47 1.21
CA TYR A 37 -5.81 -19.06 2.09
C TYR A 37 -5.90 -18.40 3.47
N GLY A 38 -5.93 -19.21 4.51
CA GLY A 38 -6.26 -18.74 5.85
C GLY A 38 -7.75 -18.41 6.01
N THR A 39 -8.21 -18.26 7.22
CA THR A 39 -9.63 -18.00 7.55
C THR A 39 -9.81 -16.78 8.43
N VAL A 40 -8.74 -16.33 9.11
CA VAL A 40 -8.76 -15.26 10.09
C VAL A 40 -7.49 -14.40 9.94
N ASN A 41 -7.63 -13.09 9.94
CA ASN A 41 -6.52 -12.13 9.87
C ASN A 41 -6.30 -11.52 11.26
N ALA A 42 -5.73 -12.32 12.19
CA ALA A 42 -5.64 -12.01 13.62
C ALA A 42 -4.23 -11.57 14.08
N ASP A 43 -3.24 -11.54 13.18
CA ASP A 43 -1.82 -11.31 13.54
C ASP A 43 -1.41 -9.85 13.41
N GLY A 44 -2.37 -8.96 13.49
CA GLY A 44 -2.16 -7.53 13.51
C GLY A 44 -3.03 -6.76 12.52
N PHE A 45 -3.03 -5.45 12.70
CA PHE A 45 -3.69 -4.50 11.82
C PHE A 45 -2.96 -3.18 11.81
N GLY A 46 -3.27 -2.35 10.82
CA GLY A 46 -2.80 -0.97 10.81
C GLY A 46 -3.70 -0.06 10.00
N LEU A 47 -3.72 1.18 10.46
CA LEU A 47 -4.40 2.31 9.84
C LEU A 47 -3.36 3.36 9.50
N GLY A 48 -3.38 3.85 8.28
CA GLY A 48 -2.60 4.99 7.82
C GLY A 48 -3.52 6.06 7.25
N TRP A 49 -3.27 7.31 7.57
CA TRP A 49 -4.09 8.43 7.11
C TRP A 49 -3.27 9.69 6.92
N TYR A 50 -3.78 10.59 6.11
CA TYR A 50 -3.16 11.89 5.88
C TYR A 50 -3.91 12.93 6.73
N PRO A 51 -3.23 13.58 7.69
CA PRO A 51 -3.86 14.63 8.52
C PRO A 51 -4.41 15.75 7.64
N ALA A 52 -5.47 16.42 8.11
CA ALA A 52 -5.96 17.62 7.43
C ALA A 52 -4.85 18.70 7.42
N PRO A 53 -4.79 19.56 6.37
CA PRO A 53 -3.87 20.69 6.36
C PRO A 53 -4.05 21.53 7.62
N ARG A 54 -2.94 21.88 8.29
CA ARG A 54 -2.98 22.87 9.35
C ARG A 54 -3.40 24.21 8.76
N SER A 55 -4.19 25.00 9.50
CA SER A 55 -4.55 26.34 9.07
C SER A 55 -3.29 27.21 8.92
N ARG A 56 -3.26 28.08 7.90
CA ARG A 56 -2.11 28.91 7.49
C ARG A 56 -1.55 29.87 8.55
N ASP A 57 -2.11 29.92 9.74
CA ASP A 57 -1.67 30.82 10.82
C ASP A 57 -0.44 30.33 11.59
N ASP A 58 0.04 29.10 11.33
CA ASP A 58 1.29 28.59 11.89
C ASP A 58 2.45 28.99 10.93
N HIS A 59 3.13 30.08 11.24
CA HIS A 59 4.23 30.69 10.47
C HIS A 59 5.53 29.87 10.41
N THR A 60 5.47 28.56 10.35
CA THR A 60 6.61 27.73 10.00
C THR A 60 6.66 27.58 8.48
N GLY A 61 7.44 28.43 7.83
CA GLY A 61 7.53 28.59 6.37
C GLY A 61 8.24 27.46 5.62
N ALA A 62 7.93 26.20 5.94
CA ALA A 62 8.10 25.07 5.06
C ALA A 62 6.69 24.68 4.59
N GLU A 63 6.49 24.40 3.30
CA GLU A 63 5.37 23.60 2.85
C GLU A 63 5.46 22.28 3.62
N ASP A 64 4.70 22.21 4.74
CA ASP A 64 4.68 21.03 5.60
C ASP A 64 4.11 19.89 4.74
N GLU A 65 5.01 19.17 4.10
CA GLU A 65 4.63 17.98 3.33
C GLU A 65 3.81 17.15 4.28
N GLN A 66 2.51 17.03 4.01
CA GLN A 66 1.58 16.28 4.85
C GLN A 66 2.00 14.82 4.90
N LEU A 67 2.89 14.50 5.85
CA LEU A 67 3.32 13.15 6.10
C LEU A 67 2.13 12.35 6.66
N PRO A 68 1.94 11.11 6.22
CA PRO A 68 0.90 10.26 6.77
C PRO A 68 1.20 9.91 8.22
N ALA A 69 0.15 9.82 9.03
CA ALA A 69 0.21 9.23 10.34
C ALA A 69 -0.18 7.74 10.28
N ARG A 70 0.34 6.93 11.21
CA ARG A 70 0.05 5.49 11.26
C ARG A 70 -0.29 5.06 12.68
N TYR A 71 -1.21 4.12 12.80
CA TYR A 71 -1.49 3.35 14.00
C TYR A 71 -1.44 1.87 13.66
N ARG A 72 -0.51 1.11 14.27
CA ARG A 72 -0.30 -0.30 13.99
C ARG A 72 -0.25 -1.09 15.29
N ARG A 73 -0.84 -2.28 15.30
CA ARG A 73 -0.86 -3.19 16.44
C ARG A 73 -0.67 -4.63 15.98
N ALA A 74 0.10 -5.39 16.77
CA ALA A 74 0.31 -6.83 16.59
C ALA A 74 -0.73 -7.67 17.35
N VAL A 75 -1.98 -7.19 17.37
CA VAL A 75 -3.13 -7.89 17.97
C VAL A 75 -4.28 -7.92 16.97
N PRO A 76 -5.24 -8.83 17.11
CA PRO A 76 -6.45 -8.81 16.30
C PRO A 76 -7.15 -7.44 16.38
N VAL A 77 -7.65 -6.94 15.26
CA VAL A 77 -8.29 -5.61 15.19
C VAL A 77 -9.45 -5.46 16.18
N TRP A 78 -10.19 -6.54 16.44
CA TRP A 78 -11.31 -6.56 17.40
C TRP A 78 -10.85 -6.60 18.86
N ALA A 79 -9.58 -6.85 19.15
CA ALA A 79 -9.04 -6.92 20.50
C ALA A 79 -8.49 -5.57 21.00
N ASP A 80 -8.40 -4.57 20.13
CA ASP A 80 -7.94 -3.22 20.52
C ASP A 80 -9.09 -2.37 21.07
N VAL A 81 -9.10 -2.24 22.38
CA VAL A 81 -10.14 -1.50 23.11
C VAL A 81 -10.15 0.02 22.83
N ASN A 82 -9.05 0.58 22.33
CA ASN A 82 -8.93 2.00 22.01
C ASN A 82 -9.33 2.32 20.56
N LEU A 83 -9.44 1.30 19.71
CA LEU A 83 -9.70 1.48 18.28
C LEU A 83 -11.02 2.21 18.00
N PRO A 84 -12.15 1.94 18.69
CA PRO A 84 -13.41 2.62 18.43
C PRO A 84 -13.33 4.15 18.62
N ASP A 85 -12.66 4.60 19.68
CA ASP A 85 -12.50 6.04 19.95
C ASP A 85 -11.53 6.69 18.98
N LEU A 86 -10.40 6.04 18.68
CA LEU A 86 -9.44 6.53 17.69
C LEU A 86 -10.12 6.70 16.33
N THR A 87 -10.82 5.68 15.86
CA THR A 87 -11.40 5.68 14.51
C THR A 87 -12.57 6.65 14.36
N ARG A 88 -13.30 6.91 15.44
CA ARG A 88 -14.35 7.93 15.51
C ARG A 88 -13.78 9.35 15.48
N ALA A 89 -12.64 9.57 16.14
CA ALA A 89 -12.04 10.91 16.28
C ALA A 89 -11.24 11.33 15.04
N VAL A 90 -10.60 10.38 14.35
CA VAL A 90 -9.75 10.68 13.19
C VAL A 90 -10.57 10.74 11.92
N HIS A 91 -10.49 11.88 11.22
CA HIS A 91 -11.07 12.10 9.89
C HIS A 91 -9.96 12.36 8.88
N SER A 92 -10.10 11.83 7.68
CA SER A 92 -9.10 12.02 6.61
C SER A 92 -9.74 11.94 5.23
N THR A 93 -9.09 12.60 4.27
CA THR A 93 -9.42 12.53 2.84
C THR A 93 -8.70 11.38 2.13
N ALA A 94 -7.71 10.78 2.78
CA ALA A 94 -6.94 9.67 2.22
C ALA A 94 -6.54 8.69 3.34
N VAL A 95 -6.86 7.41 3.13
CA VAL A 95 -6.63 6.33 4.11
C VAL A 95 -6.09 5.09 3.40
N LEU A 96 -5.16 4.39 4.05
CA LEU A 96 -4.78 3.03 3.73
C LEU A 96 -4.83 2.18 5.00
N ALA A 97 -5.62 1.12 5.00
CA ALA A 97 -5.81 0.24 6.15
C ALA A 97 -5.57 -1.22 5.76
N ALA A 98 -5.07 -2.02 6.70
CA ALA A 98 -4.83 -3.44 6.49
C ALA A 98 -5.05 -4.26 7.76
N VAL A 99 -5.50 -5.51 7.59
CA VAL A 99 -5.51 -6.56 8.61
C VAL A 99 -4.61 -7.71 8.15
N ARG A 100 -3.93 -8.35 9.08
CA ARG A 100 -2.83 -9.28 8.79
C ARG A 100 -3.13 -10.69 9.28
N ASP A 101 -2.80 -11.65 8.42
CA ASP A 101 -2.59 -13.05 8.74
C ASP A 101 -1.13 -13.37 8.37
N ALA A 102 -0.29 -13.59 9.37
CA ALA A 102 1.16 -13.72 9.23
C ALA A 102 1.54 -15.03 8.55
N THR A 103 2.53 -14.97 7.68
CA THR A 103 3.19 -16.18 7.19
C THR A 103 4.07 -16.75 8.30
N GLU A 104 4.08 -18.08 8.46
CA GLU A 104 4.92 -18.76 9.43
C GLU A 104 6.40 -18.32 9.32
N GLY A 105 7.05 -18.07 10.45
CA GLY A 105 8.44 -17.63 10.50
C GLY A 105 8.68 -16.14 10.25
N THR A 106 7.63 -15.34 10.08
CA THR A 106 7.74 -13.87 9.95
C THR A 106 7.57 -13.15 11.29
N ALA A 107 8.05 -11.91 11.39
CA ALA A 107 7.92 -11.07 12.58
C ALA A 107 6.45 -10.91 13.02
N GLN A 108 6.22 -10.86 14.34
CA GLN A 108 4.89 -10.73 14.95
C GLN A 108 4.81 -9.55 15.93
N ASP A 109 5.59 -8.52 15.70
CA ASP A 109 5.57 -7.28 16.47
C ASP A 109 4.82 -6.15 15.74
N GLU A 110 4.66 -4.97 16.39
CA GLU A 110 3.94 -3.82 15.86
C GLU A 110 4.55 -3.23 14.58
N THR A 111 5.74 -3.64 14.19
CA THR A 111 6.38 -3.16 12.96
C THR A 111 5.96 -3.96 11.73
N ALA A 112 5.46 -5.18 11.94
CA ALA A 112 5.10 -6.09 10.86
C ALA A 112 3.77 -5.81 10.15
N PRO A 113 2.67 -5.35 10.82
CA PRO A 113 1.45 -4.98 10.11
C PRO A 113 1.64 -3.76 9.22
N ALA A 114 1.10 -3.82 7.98
CA ALA A 114 0.99 -2.65 7.12
C ALA A 114 0.00 -1.61 7.72
N PRO A 115 0.07 -0.31 7.30
CA PRO A 115 0.90 0.19 6.22
C PRO A 115 2.33 0.51 6.61
N TYR A 116 3.25 0.25 5.69
CA TYR A 116 4.62 0.78 5.70
C TYR A 116 4.62 2.21 5.17
N ALA A 117 5.61 3.04 5.56
CA ALA A 117 5.65 4.43 5.13
C ALA A 117 7.07 4.90 4.78
N ASP A 118 7.15 5.76 3.75
CA ASP A 118 8.34 6.50 3.37
C ASP A 118 7.95 7.86 2.78
N GLY A 119 8.37 8.96 3.40
CA GLY A 119 7.87 10.29 3.04
C GLY A 119 6.34 10.31 3.03
N ARG A 120 5.76 10.69 1.89
CA ARG A 120 4.31 10.71 1.72
C ARG A 120 3.68 9.35 1.36
N LEU A 121 4.49 8.34 1.08
CA LEU A 121 3.97 7.05 0.61
C LEU A 121 3.51 6.17 1.77
N LEU A 122 2.37 5.52 1.57
CA LEU A 122 1.88 4.40 2.38
C LEU A 122 1.75 3.16 1.50
N PHE A 123 2.18 2.01 2.01
CA PHE A 123 2.19 0.75 1.28
C PHE A 123 1.60 -0.41 2.08
N SER A 124 0.90 -1.29 1.40
CA SER A 124 0.42 -2.57 1.92
C SER A 124 0.56 -3.68 0.89
N HIS A 125 0.90 -4.87 1.33
CA HIS A 125 0.95 -6.09 0.53
C HIS A 125 -0.06 -7.12 1.08
N ASN A 126 -1.02 -7.51 0.25
CA ASN A 126 -1.86 -8.67 0.46
C ASN A 126 -1.39 -9.80 -0.45
N GLY A 127 -0.77 -10.79 0.13
CA GLY A 127 -0.19 -11.89 -0.62
C GLY A 127 0.86 -12.68 0.16
N ALA A 128 1.74 -13.36 -0.56
CA ALA A 128 2.92 -14.02 0.00
C ALA A 128 3.94 -14.32 -1.09
N VAL A 129 5.22 -14.18 -0.75
CA VAL A 129 6.36 -14.57 -1.58
C VAL A 129 7.13 -15.66 -0.85
N ARG A 130 7.11 -16.89 -1.37
CA ARG A 130 7.90 -17.98 -0.80
C ARG A 130 9.39 -17.72 -1.00
N ASP A 131 10.22 -18.19 -0.05
CA ASP A 131 11.68 -18.03 -0.06
C ASP A 131 12.10 -16.57 -0.28
N TRP A 132 11.37 -15.65 0.34
CA TRP A 132 11.56 -14.20 0.19
C TRP A 132 12.94 -13.74 0.65
N GLU A 133 13.59 -14.46 1.57
CA GLU A 133 14.94 -14.16 2.05
C GLU A 133 16.00 -14.23 0.93
N ARG A 134 15.72 -14.99 -0.13
CA ARG A 134 16.59 -15.13 -1.30
C ARG A 134 16.20 -14.19 -2.44
N LEU A 135 15.11 -13.44 -2.28
CA LEU A 135 14.49 -12.67 -3.38
C LEU A 135 15.47 -11.66 -4.00
N VAL A 136 16.27 -10.96 -3.19
CA VAL A 136 17.26 -9.98 -3.66
C VAL A 136 18.27 -10.67 -4.60
N GLN A 137 18.83 -11.79 -4.17
CA GLN A 137 19.79 -12.56 -4.97
C GLN A 137 19.15 -13.10 -6.25
N ASP A 138 17.97 -13.68 -6.16
CA ASP A 138 17.28 -14.33 -7.28
C ASP A 138 16.79 -13.31 -8.33
N LEU A 139 16.54 -12.07 -7.93
CA LEU A 139 16.26 -10.94 -8.82
C LEU A 139 17.53 -10.36 -9.46
N GLY A 140 18.74 -10.79 -9.04
CA GLY A 140 20.00 -10.22 -9.46
C GLY A 140 20.21 -8.79 -8.96
N LEU A 141 19.62 -8.45 -7.82
CA LEU A 141 19.75 -7.13 -7.19
C LEU A 141 20.83 -7.17 -6.10
N THR A 142 21.27 -5.97 -5.73
CA THR A 142 22.13 -5.75 -4.55
C THR A 142 21.38 -4.84 -3.59
N MET A 143 21.42 -5.17 -2.31
CA MET A 143 21.01 -4.30 -1.21
C MET A 143 22.20 -4.14 -0.28
N GLU A 144 22.45 -2.92 0.17
CA GLU A 144 23.50 -2.66 1.15
C GLU A 144 23.12 -3.26 2.51
N PRO A 145 24.11 -3.63 3.34
CA PRO A 145 23.85 -4.19 4.67
C PRO A 145 22.93 -3.32 5.53
N ASP A 146 23.08 -2.00 5.47
CA ASP A 146 22.25 -1.04 6.23
C ASP A 146 20.79 -1.08 5.77
N GLU A 147 20.52 -1.28 4.47
CA GLU A 147 19.16 -1.41 3.93
C GLU A 147 18.49 -2.70 4.44
N LEU A 148 19.24 -3.82 4.49
CA LEU A 148 18.74 -5.08 5.01
C LEU A 148 18.49 -5.03 6.52
N LEU A 149 19.39 -4.37 7.27
CA LEU A 149 19.24 -4.16 8.72
C LEU A 149 18.17 -3.13 9.05
N GLY A 150 17.89 -2.21 8.11
CA GLY A 150 16.87 -1.17 8.24
C GLY A 150 15.45 -1.60 7.85
N LEU A 151 15.22 -2.87 7.51
CA LEU A 151 13.85 -3.36 7.25
C LEU A 151 12.97 -3.17 8.49
N GLU A 152 11.77 -2.57 8.31
CA GLU A 152 10.86 -2.34 9.44
C GLU A 152 10.45 -3.64 10.15
N ALA A 153 10.39 -4.76 9.44
CA ALA A 153 10.07 -6.06 9.98
C ALA A 153 10.75 -7.19 9.18
N ARG A 154 10.95 -8.34 9.81
CA ARG A 154 11.44 -9.53 9.11
C ARG A 154 10.29 -10.27 8.44
N CYS A 155 9.86 -9.79 7.27
CA CYS A 155 8.85 -10.42 6.44
C CYS A 155 9.00 -10.02 4.97
N ASP A 156 8.34 -10.77 4.08
CA ASP A 156 8.31 -10.49 2.65
C ASP A 156 7.81 -9.08 2.33
N SER A 157 6.74 -8.63 2.97
CA SER A 157 6.14 -7.32 2.74
C SER A 157 7.09 -6.16 3.03
N ALA A 158 7.90 -6.25 4.11
CA ALA A 158 8.90 -5.24 4.44
C ALA A 158 10.05 -5.22 3.42
N LEU A 159 10.49 -6.39 2.94
CA LEU A 159 11.50 -6.47 1.88
C LEU A 159 10.96 -5.89 0.55
N LEU A 160 9.73 -6.26 0.18
CA LEU A 160 9.08 -5.72 -1.01
C LEU A 160 8.96 -4.19 -0.96
N TRP A 161 8.61 -3.67 0.22
CA TRP A 161 8.58 -2.24 0.47
C TRP A 161 9.95 -1.57 0.28
N ALA A 162 11.01 -2.13 0.83
CA ALA A 162 12.36 -1.61 0.66
C ALA A 162 12.80 -1.61 -0.82
N LEU A 163 12.53 -2.70 -1.55
CA LEU A 163 12.84 -2.78 -2.98
C LEU A 163 12.06 -1.75 -3.80
N LEU A 164 10.79 -1.52 -3.47
CA LEU A 164 9.93 -0.53 -4.13
C LEU A 164 10.42 0.89 -3.87
N THR A 165 10.70 1.24 -2.61
CA THR A 165 11.15 2.58 -2.23
C THR A 165 12.50 2.93 -2.80
N ASN A 166 13.43 1.98 -2.90
CA ASN A 166 14.74 2.19 -3.53
C ASN A 166 14.58 2.63 -5.00
N ARG A 167 13.66 2.03 -5.74
CA ARG A 167 13.39 2.42 -7.13
C ARG A 167 12.74 3.80 -7.23
N ILE A 168 11.75 4.08 -6.39
CA ILE A 168 11.09 5.38 -6.36
C ILE A 168 12.06 6.50 -5.96
N ARG A 169 12.91 6.28 -4.96
CA ARG A 169 13.97 7.22 -4.55
C ARG A 169 15.02 7.45 -5.64
N ALA A 170 15.24 6.44 -6.50
CA ALA A 170 16.07 6.58 -7.70
C ALA A 170 15.39 7.37 -8.84
N GLY A 171 14.16 7.89 -8.62
CA GLY A 171 13.42 8.71 -9.57
C GLY A 171 12.48 7.95 -10.51
N GLU A 172 12.27 6.65 -10.29
CA GLU A 172 11.32 5.89 -11.09
C GLU A 172 9.87 6.24 -10.67
N PRO A 173 8.95 6.46 -11.64
CA PRO A 173 7.54 6.66 -11.32
C PRO A 173 6.97 5.50 -10.49
N ALA A 174 6.14 5.83 -9.50
CA ALA A 174 5.58 4.84 -8.58
C ALA A 174 4.83 3.69 -9.30
N GLU A 175 4.09 4.02 -10.36
CA GLU A 175 3.36 3.00 -11.15
C GLU A 175 4.32 2.05 -11.88
N ASP A 176 5.41 2.56 -12.44
CA ASP A 176 6.39 1.75 -13.17
C ASP A 176 7.18 0.85 -12.20
N ALA A 177 7.60 1.40 -11.06
CA ALA A 177 8.29 0.67 -10.00
C ALA A 177 7.42 -0.47 -9.42
N LEU A 178 6.12 -0.19 -9.18
CA LEU A 178 5.17 -1.18 -8.65
C LEU A 178 4.93 -2.32 -9.66
N ALA A 179 4.67 -1.96 -10.92
CA ALA A 179 4.47 -2.93 -12.01
C ALA A 179 5.73 -3.77 -12.26
N TRP A 180 6.90 -3.14 -12.29
CA TRP A 180 8.18 -3.83 -12.44
C TRP A 180 8.38 -4.87 -11.35
N LEU A 181 8.16 -4.49 -10.08
CA LEU A 181 8.33 -5.38 -8.94
C LEU A 181 7.41 -6.61 -9.05
N ALA A 182 6.13 -6.40 -9.35
CA ALA A 182 5.16 -7.48 -9.50
C ALA A 182 5.55 -8.44 -10.64
N VAL A 183 5.88 -7.92 -11.82
CA VAL A 183 6.23 -8.72 -13.00
C VAL A 183 7.54 -9.51 -12.77
N ARG A 184 8.56 -8.88 -12.19
CA ARG A 184 9.85 -9.53 -11.94
C ARG A 184 9.74 -10.66 -10.93
N ILE A 185 8.99 -10.45 -9.86
CA ILE A 185 8.79 -11.50 -8.85
C ILE A 185 7.97 -12.65 -9.41
N ARG A 186 6.88 -12.37 -10.15
CA ARG A 186 6.10 -13.43 -10.83
C ARG A 186 6.94 -14.27 -11.78
N GLY A 187 7.89 -13.65 -12.47
CA GLY A 187 8.77 -14.34 -13.39
C GLY A 187 9.70 -15.37 -12.74
N ILE A 188 10.04 -15.19 -11.45
CA ILE A 188 10.95 -16.09 -10.71
C ILE A 188 10.28 -16.86 -9.58
N ARG A 189 9.06 -16.47 -9.17
CA ARG A 189 8.24 -17.11 -8.12
C ARG A 189 6.85 -17.39 -8.67
N THR A 190 6.71 -18.52 -9.36
CA THR A 190 5.39 -18.99 -9.83
C THR A 190 4.48 -19.22 -8.61
N GLY A 191 3.32 -18.56 -8.57
CA GLY A 191 2.41 -18.63 -7.44
C GLY A 191 2.64 -17.57 -6.36
N ALA A 192 3.57 -16.62 -6.54
CA ALA A 192 3.60 -15.41 -5.72
C ALA A 192 2.29 -14.64 -5.89
N ARG A 193 1.74 -14.19 -4.77
CA ARG A 193 0.56 -13.31 -4.74
C ARG A 193 1.03 -11.93 -4.35
N LEU A 194 0.73 -10.95 -5.22
CA LEU A 194 1.36 -9.63 -5.18
C LEU A 194 0.31 -8.54 -5.36
N ASN A 195 -0.76 -8.61 -4.55
CA ASN A 195 -1.72 -7.52 -4.49
C ASN A 195 -1.12 -6.40 -3.63
N PHE A 196 -0.62 -5.37 -4.29
CA PHE A 196 -0.07 -4.19 -3.65
C PHE A 196 -1.11 -3.08 -3.58
N LEU A 197 -1.10 -2.30 -2.51
CA LEU A 197 -1.71 -0.98 -2.43
C LEU A 197 -0.63 0.03 -2.04
N LEU A 198 -0.49 1.07 -2.85
CA LEU A 198 0.39 2.20 -2.62
C LEU A 198 -0.42 3.48 -2.76
N THR A 199 -0.19 4.46 -1.91
CA THR A 199 -0.79 5.79 -2.04
C THR A 199 0.13 6.88 -1.53
N ASP A 200 0.03 8.07 -2.12
CA ASP A 200 0.68 9.31 -1.67
C ASP A 200 -0.33 10.30 -1.05
N GLY A 201 -1.58 9.85 -0.83
CA GLY A 201 -2.69 10.67 -0.38
C GLY A 201 -3.45 11.41 -1.48
N ARG A 202 -3.04 11.26 -2.74
CA ARG A 202 -3.68 11.88 -3.94
C ARG A 202 -3.98 10.85 -5.02
N THR A 203 -3.16 9.81 -5.10
CA THR A 203 -3.27 8.72 -6.07
C THR A 203 -3.20 7.39 -5.32
N ILE A 204 -3.96 6.41 -5.77
CA ILE A 204 -3.84 5.02 -5.39
C ILE A 204 -3.28 4.25 -6.58
N TRP A 205 -2.17 3.54 -6.38
CA TRP A 205 -1.65 2.54 -7.29
C TRP A 205 -1.88 1.17 -6.67
N ALA A 206 -2.44 0.24 -7.43
CA ALA A 206 -2.71 -1.09 -6.92
C ALA A 206 -2.44 -2.16 -7.96
N THR A 207 -1.86 -3.29 -7.55
CA THR A 207 -1.74 -4.46 -8.42
C THR A 207 -2.72 -5.54 -8.01
N ARG A 208 -3.38 -6.17 -8.97
CA ARG A 208 -4.06 -7.44 -8.78
C ARG A 208 -3.22 -8.55 -9.39
N CYS A 209 -2.74 -9.44 -8.52
CA CYS A 209 -1.84 -10.51 -8.93
C CYS A 209 -1.96 -11.69 -7.97
N GLY A 210 -2.98 -12.54 -8.19
CA GLY A 210 -3.21 -13.78 -7.45
C GLY A 210 -4.34 -13.77 -6.42
N ASP A 211 -4.69 -12.62 -5.85
CA ASP A 211 -5.82 -12.46 -4.92
C ASP A 211 -6.85 -11.47 -5.49
N THR A 212 -8.05 -11.43 -4.91
CA THR A 212 -9.09 -10.50 -5.36
C THR A 212 -8.74 -9.06 -5.05
N LEU A 213 -9.14 -8.15 -5.94
CA LEU A 213 -9.06 -6.71 -5.76
C LEU A 213 -10.25 -6.05 -6.46
N TRP A 214 -10.87 -5.12 -5.77
CA TRP A 214 -12.08 -4.44 -6.21
C TRP A 214 -11.94 -2.94 -6.05
N TYR A 215 -12.66 -2.16 -6.84
CA TYR A 215 -12.76 -0.72 -6.65
C TYR A 215 -14.21 -0.23 -6.83
N ARG A 216 -14.52 0.87 -6.18
CA ARG A 216 -15.78 1.60 -6.30
C ARG A 216 -15.49 3.08 -6.40
N THR A 217 -16.20 3.77 -7.31
CA THR A 217 -16.09 5.23 -7.49
C THR A 217 -17.39 5.90 -7.07
N GLY A 218 -17.26 7.08 -6.49
CA GLY A 218 -18.37 7.98 -6.16
C GLY A 218 -18.03 9.42 -6.55
N PRO A 219 -18.93 10.38 -6.32
CA PRO A 219 -18.67 11.79 -6.57
C PRO A 219 -17.44 12.28 -5.79
N GLY A 220 -16.33 12.50 -6.50
CA GLY A 220 -15.06 12.93 -5.89
C GLY A 220 -14.45 11.93 -4.91
N SER A 221 -14.73 10.63 -5.07
CA SER A 221 -14.18 9.59 -4.22
C SER A 221 -13.87 8.31 -4.98
N VAL A 222 -12.91 7.54 -4.42
CA VAL A 222 -12.59 6.18 -4.86
C VAL A 222 -12.20 5.33 -3.66
N ARG A 223 -12.67 4.07 -3.65
CA ARG A 223 -12.24 3.00 -2.74
C ARG A 223 -11.63 1.87 -3.54
N VAL A 224 -10.53 1.31 -3.02
CA VAL A 224 -9.90 0.10 -3.55
C VAL A 224 -9.75 -0.87 -2.40
N ALA A 225 -10.28 -2.09 -2.52
CA ALA A 225 -10.32 -3.06 -1.42
C ALA A 225 -10.08 -4.49 -1.90
N SER A 226 -9.61 -5.34 -0.99
CA SER A 226 -9.45 -6.79 -1.25
C SER A 226 -10.77 -7.47 -1.56
N GLU A 227 -11.85 -7.03 -0.92
CA GLU A 227 -13.23 -7.53 -1.12
C GLU A 227 -14.21 -6.35 -1.07
N PRO A 228 -15.36 -6.44 -1.78
CA PRO A 228 -16.44 -5.47 -1.64
C PRO A 228 -16.99 -5.44 -0.20
N ASP A 229 -17.34 -4.28 0.29
CA ASP A 229 -18.22 -4.13 1.43
C ASP A 229 -19.70 -4.10 0.97
N ASP A 230 -20.63 -4.31 1.90
CA ASP A 230 -22.06 -4.26 1.68
C ASP A 230 -22.67 -2.92 2.13
N ALA A 231 -21.83 -1.89 2.31
CA ALA A 231 -22.32 -0.55 2.61
C ALA A 231 -23.25 -0.09 1.46
N PRO A 232 -24.45 0.44 1.80
CA PRO A 232 -25.34 0.94 0.78
C PRO A 232 -24.59 2.00 -0.06
N ALA A 233 -24.63 1.82 -1.37
CA ALA A 233 -24.13 2.84 -2.30
C ALA A 233 -25.10 4.03 -2.28
N ASP A 234 -24.58 5.24 -2.29
CA ASP A 234 -25.37 6.41 -2.63
C ASP A 234 -25.86 6.25 -4.08
N GLU A 235 -27.02 6.80 -4.44
CA GLU A 235 -27.56 6.72 -5.81
C GLU A 235 -26.57 7.23 -6.88
N SER A 236 -25.62 8.07 -6.47
CA SER A 236 -24.56 8.62 -7.32
C SER A 236 -23.27 7.78 -7.36
N GLU A 237 -23.14 6.72 -6.52
CA GLU A 237 -21.99 5.83 -6.51
C GLU A 237 -22.14 4.67 -7.48
N ALA A 238 -21.08 4.36 -8.22
CA ALA A 238 -21.03 3.13 -9.00
C ALA A 238 -20.97 1.90 -8.09
N GLY A 239 -21.49 0.77 -8.53
CA GLY A 239 -21.28 -0.50 -7.85
C GLY A 239 -19.82 -0.91 -7.82
N TRP A 240 -19.45 -1.85 -6.95
CA TRP A 240 -18.12 -2.43 -6.93
C TRP A 240 -17.77 -3.10 -8.26
N GLN A 241 -16.58 -2.81 -8.75
CA GLN A 241 -16.02 -3.37 -9.98
C GLN A 241 -14.76 -4.17 -9.66
N GLU A 242 -14.64 -5.35 -10.24
CA GLU A 242 -13.47 -6.18 -10.06
C GLU A 242 -12.31 -5.67 -10.94
N VAL A 243 -11.13 -5.51 -10.34
CA VAL A 243 -9.91 -5.21 -11.09
C VAL A 243 -9.51 -6.47 -11.89
N PRO A 244 -9.20 -6.39 -13.19
CA PRO A 244 -8.77 -7.55 -13.95
C PRO A 244 -7.51 -8.20 -13.35
N GLU A 245 -7.41 -9.53 -13.43
CA GLU A 245 -6.19 -10.25 -13.01
C GLU A 245 -4.98 -9.76 -13.81
N ASP A 246 -3.80 -9.79 -13.19
CA ASP A 246 -2.54 -9.34 -13.78
C ASP A 246 -2.59 -7.89 -14.30
N SER A 247 -3.21 -7.01 -13.51
CA SER A 247 -3.37 -5.60 -13.86
C SER A 247 -2.85 -4.67 -12.76
N LEU A 248 -2.40 -3.50 -13.23
CA LEU A 248 -2.17 -2.32 -12.41
C LEU A 248 -3.39 -1.41 -12.52
N LEU A 249 -3.94 -1.02 -11.39
CA LEU A 249 -4.95 0.02 -11.26
C LEU A 249 -4.26 1.30 -10.81
N VAL A 250 -4.63 2.42 -11.45
CA VAL A 250 -4.26 3.77 -11.01
C VAL A 250 -5.54 4.57 -10.83
N ALA A 251 -5.76 5.06 -9.63
CA ALA A 251 -6.99 5.75 -9.25
C ALA A 251 -6.71 7.09 -8.56
N THR A 252 -7.49 8.08 -8.92
CA THR A 252 -7.62 9.38 -8.26
C THR A 252 -9.08 9.64 -7.93
N VAL A 253 -9.40 10.71 -7.23
CA VAL A 253 -10.79 11.10 -6.96
C VAL A 253 -11.63 11.40 -8.22
N SER A 254 -10.98 11.58 -9.37
CA SER A 254 -11.65 11.96 -10.65
C SER A 254 -11.50 10.92 -11.76
N SER A 255 -10.64 9.92 -11.59
CA SER A 255 -10.35 8.95 -12.66
C SER A 255 -9.87 7.61 -12.11
N VAL A 256 -10.23 6.54 -12.81
CA VAL A 256 -9.69 5.20 -12.60
C VAL A 256 -9.28 4.63 -13.95
N ARG A 257 -8.08 4.05 -14.02
CA ARG A 257 -7.63 3.29 -15.18
C ARG A 257 -6.97 1.99 -14.76
N THR A 258 -7.10 0.98 -15.58
CA THR A 258 -6.43 -0.31 -15.41
C THR A 258 -5.52 -0.58 -16.61
N VAL A 259 -4.33 -1.12 -16.37
CA VAL A 259 -3.34 -1.45 -17.39
C VAL A 259 -2.82 -2.86 -17.14
N PRO A 260 -2.68 -3.74 -18.14
CA PRO A 260 -2.04 -5.04 -17.96
C PRO A 260 -0.59 -4.87 -17.47
N LEU A 261 -0.19 -5.63 -16.46
CA LEU A 261 1.16 -5.56 -15.86
C LEU A 261 2.28 -5.82 -16.87
N VAL A 262 2.06 -6.71 -17.84
CA VAL A 262 3.07 -7.08 -18.87
C VAL A 262 3.48 -5.87 -19.72
N HIS A 263 2.56 -4.95 -20.03
CA HIS A 263 2.88 -3.79 -20.87
C HIS A 263 3.65 -2.70 -20.10
N THR A 264 3.41 -2.56 -18.82
CA THR A 264 4.02 -1.51 -17.99
C THR A 264 5.50 -1.82 -17.71
N ALA A 265 5.85 -3.10 -17.49
CA ALA A 265 7.22 -3.52 -17.16
C ALA A 265 8.22 -3.47 -18.35
N GLN A 266 7.74 -3.28 -19.58
CA GLN A 266 8.58 -3.18 -20.78
C GLN A 266 9.12 -1.76 -21.04
N ARG A 267 8.69 -0.76 -20.26
CA ARG A 267 9.20 0.61 -20.38
C ARG A 267 10.63 0.67 -19.86
N PRO A 268 11.65 0.98 -20.67
CA PRO A 268 13.03 1.10 -20.20
C PRO A 268 13.12 2.23 -19.15
N PRO A 269 14.00 2.11 -18.14
CA PRO A 269 14.20 3.18 -17.17
C PRO A 269 14.61 4.46 -17.91
N ALA A 270 14.08 5.61 -17.48
CA ALA A 270 14.51 6.90 -17.99
C ALA A 270 16.01 7.05 -17.72
N HIS A 271 16.80 7.19 -18.78
CA HIS A 271 18.25 7.45 -18.64
C HIS A 271 18.47 8.74 -17.84
N VAL A 272 18.94 8.62 -16.63
CA VAL A 272 19.53 9.76 -15.90
C VAL A 272 20.88 10.03 -16.54
N SER A 273 20.94 11.03 -17.43
CA SER A 273 22.19 11.56 -17.95
C SER A 273 22.91 12.30 -16.81
N GLY A 274 23.84 11.59 -16.14
CA GLY A 274 24.74 12.18 -15.18
C GLY A 274 25.68 13.15 -15.89
N GLY A 275 25.42 14.46 -15.74
CA GLY A 275 26.34 15.51 -16.14
C GLY A 275 27.57 15.48 -15.24
N VAL A 276 28.66 14.92 -15.72
CA VAL A 276 29.99 15.09 -15.10
C VAL A 276 30.44 16.49 -15.37
N THR A 277 30.30 17.40 -14.41
CA THR A 277 30.94 18.71 -14.42
C THR A 277 32.41 18.52 -14.05
N GLY A 278 33.28 18.62 -15.06
CA GLY A 278 34.72 18.58 -14.90
C GLY A 278 35.22 19.74 -14.01
N ILE A 279 35.90 19.41 -12.93
CA ILE A 279 36.67 20.35 -12.12
C ILE A 279 38.02 20.60 -12.81
N HIS A 280 38.15 21.75 -13.46
CA HIS A 280 39.46 22.23 -13.90
C HIS A 280 40.29 22.66 -12.68
N ALA A 281 41.29 21.88 -12.36
CA ALA A 281 42.37 22.29 -11.46
C ALA A 281 43.22 23.35 -12.17
N ARG A 282 43.27 24.61 -11.69
CA ARG A 282 44.30 25.57 -12.02
C ARG A 282 45.46 25.39 -11.04
N ARG A 283 46.60 24.99 -11.61
CA ARG A 283 47.91 25.15 -10.97
C ARG A 283 48.41 26.59 -11.22
N SER A 284 48.80 27.26 -10.21
CA SER A 284 49.99 28.19 -10.10
C SER A 284 50.21 28.52 -8.64
#